data_8b3012550e35d2beac8e9f6e5fd21006
#
_entry.id   8b3012550e35d2beac8e9f6e5fd21006
#
_cell.length_a   1.000
_cell.length_b   1.000
_cell.length_c   1.000
_cell.angle_alpha   90.00
_cell.angle_beta   90.00
_cell.angle_gamma   90.00
#
_symmetry.space_group_name_H-M   'P 1'
#
loop_
_entity.id
_entity.type
_entity.pdbx_description
1 polymer ?
#
loop_
_entity_poly.entity_id
_entity_poly.type
_entity_poly.pdbx_seq_one_letter_code
_entity_poly.pdbx_strand_id
1 'polypeptide(L)'
;MMSRAVIVGLTGSIGMGKSTASAWCRKVGIPVHDADACVHSLYGPGGAAVQPVGAAFPGVASDAGIDRAALSAAVSAAGRETALKTLEGIVHPLVTSDREAFVAQAAANGAWCVVLDIPLLFETMDPEARAKALDALVVISAPAEIQRARVLARPGMTEEKFAFLLSKQVPDATKRAAADYVIETGFDSYAPARAQLAACFQALAAKHTEPYTRWMTSGMSLPPPLLPSLPPPLLPPPATKIRAVTMDLDDTCWPTFPPIVKASAALESDMAQLLPRAASAGCGDRGALKASMTEVQKEQPLLVHDMSALRRAALAKQARMHGDDPGAPVEELMRRFVLARSDVKDYFFADTAASLQALRRAGLAVGACTNGNCDVRLHAEVGEFFDFTVSAGDAGAAKPSAAPFWMAAHAAGCRPSEMVHVGDDVVTDLKGALDAGFRAVLVSRADLLPRKPQELEVLETLEKDPARWREVASLEEMVQVVREWREVDGP
;
A
#
# COMPACT_ATOMS: atom_id res chain seq x y z
N MET A 1 2.60 -29.03 -13.18
CA MET A 1 3.40 -28.51 -12.05
C MET A 1 2.67 -27.29 -11.49
N MET A 2 2.36 -27.23 -10.19
CA MET A 2 1.85 -25.98 -9.62
C MET A 2 2.98 -24.95 -9.71
N SER A 3 2.78 -23.84 -10.43
CA SER A 3 3.72 -22.73 -10.47
C SER A 3 3.88 -22.17 -9.05
N ARG A 4 5.11 -22.00 -8.59
CA ARG A 4 5.41 -21.45 -7.27
C ARG A 4 5.15 -19.94 -7.25
N ALA A 5 4.89 -19.38 -6.07
CA ALA A 5 4.85 -17.93 -5.89
C ALA A 5 6.23 -17.31 -6.20
N VAL A 6 6.24 -16.07 -6.69
CA VAL A 6 7.47 -15.28 -6.87
C VAL A 6 8.02 -14.90 -5.51
N ILE A 7 9.28 -15.20 -5.24
CA ILE A 7 9.93 -14.94 -3.95
C ILE A 7 10.80 -13.70 -4.06
N VAL A 8 10.42 -12.64 -3.36
CA VAL A 8 11.12 -11.35 -3.34
C VAL A 8 11.84 -11.17 -2.01
N GLY A 9 13.17 -11.03 -2.05
CA GLY A 9 13.97 -10.62 -0.89
C GLY A 9 13.88 -9.12 -0.67
N LEU A 10 13.48 -8.69 0.51
CA LEU A 10 13.44 -7.30 0.93
C LEU A 10 14.47 -7.05 2.02
N THR A 11 15.43 -6.17 1.78
CA THR A 11 16.51 -5.87 2.72
C THR A 11 16.86 -4.39 2.72
N GLY A 12 17.71 -3.99 3.65
CA GLY A 12 18.20 -2.63 3.79
C GLY A 12 18.86 -2.44 5.14
N SER A 13 19.86 -1.57 5.21
CA SER A 13 20.61 -1.30 6.43
C SER A 13 19.73 -0.62 7.50
N ILE A 14 20.22 -0.58 8.73
CA ILE A 14 19.52 0.09 9.84
C ILE A 14 19.10 1.52 9.44
N GLY A 15 17.86 1.91 9.73
CA GLY A 15 17.37 3.28 9.47
C GLY A 15 16.95 3.58 8.03
N MET A 16 17.08 2.63 7.10
CA MET A 16 16.74 2.82 5.68
C MET A 16 15.23 2.81 5.36
N GLY A 17 14.34 2.49 6.31
CA GLY A 17 12.88 2.53 6.09
C GLY A 17 12.26 1.21 5.64
N LYS A 18 12.95 0.08 5.79
CA LYS A 18 12.50 -1.27 5.41
C LYS A 18 11.13 -1.62 5.99
N SER A 19 10.86 -1.34 7.27
CA SER A 19 9.58 -1.63 7.93
C SER A 19 8.38 -0.94 7.27
N THR A 20 8.57 0.28 6.74
CA THR A 20 7.54 1.01 5.98
C THR A 20 7.25 0.33 4.65
N ALA A 21 8.29 -0.16 3.95
CA ALA A 21 8.14 -0.91 2.71
C ALA A 21 7.41 -2.24 2.96
N SER A 22 7.77 -2.99 4.01
CA SER A 22 7.07 -4.22 4.41
C SER A 22 5.61 -3.96 4.76
N ALA A 23 5.32 -2.87 5.46
CA ALA A 23 3.95 -2.48 5.79
C ALA A 23 3.12 -2.16 4.53
N TRP A 24 3.72 -1.51 3.52
CA TRP A 24 3.07 -1.27 2.24
C TRP A 24 2.77 -2.59 1.51
N CYS A 25 3.74 -3.52 1.44
CA CYS A 25 3.52 -4.83 0.82
C CYS A 25 2.32 -5.56 1.45
N ARG A 26 2.21 -5.55 2.79
CA ARG A 26 1.05 -6.14 3.49
C ARG A 26 -0.26 -5.46 3.10
N LYS A 27 -0.27 -4.12 2.96
CA LYS A 27 -1.47 -3.35 2.59
C LYS A 27 -1.98 -3.66 1.18
N VAL A 28 -1.09 -3.98 0.24
CA VAL A 28 -1.49 -4.40 -1.12
C VAL A 28 -1.73 -5.91 -1.24
N GLY A 29 -1.81 -6.63 -0.11
CA GLY A 29 -2.14 -8.03 -0.09
C GLY A 29 -1.00 -8.99 -0.43
N ILE A 30 0.25 -8.51 -0.42
CA ILE A 30 1.42 -9.37 -0.61
C ILE A 30 1.84 -9.94 0.75
N PRO A 31 1.85 -11.28 0.93
CA PRO A 31 2.33 -11.91 2.15
C PRO A 31 3.79 -11.55 2.44
N VAL A 32 4.09 -11.19 3.69
CA VAL A 32 5.44 -10.80 4.12
C VAL A 32 5.86 -11.68 5.30
N HIS A 33 6.88 -12.50 5.08
CA HIS A 33 7.60 -13.20 6.15
C HIS A 33 8.63 -12.26 6.76
N ASP A 34 8.50 -11.99 8.05
CA ASP A 34 9.39 -11.12 8.82
C ASP A 34 10.34 -11.99 9.65
N ALA A 35 11.62 -12.01 9.26
CA ALA A 35 12.62 -12.84 9.91
C ALA A 35 12.85 -12.47 11.39
N ASP A 36 12.77 -11.19 11.75
CA ASP A 36 12.90 -10.73 13.13
C ASP A 36 11.70 -11.17 13.98
N ALA A 37 10.49 -11.07 13.43
CA ALA A 37 9.28 -11.55 14.08
C ALA A 37 9.27 -13.08 14.23
N CYS A 38 9.77 -13.81 13.23
CA CYS A 38 9.97 -15.25 13.31
C CYS A 38 10.89 -15.63 14.48
N VAL A 39 12.08 -15.04 14.58
CA VAL A 39 13.01 -15.27 15.73
C VAL A 39 12.35 -14.91 17.05
N HIS A 40 11.53 -13.84 17.06
CA HIS A 40 10.77 -13.47 18.27
C HIS A 40 9.79 -14.58 18.69
N SER A 41 9.06 -15.14 17.74
CA SER A 41 8.13 -16.25 17.96
C SER A 41 8.86 -17.53 18.40
N LEU A 42 9.98 -17.87 17.76
CA LEU A 42 10.79 -19.04 18.13
C LEU A 42 11.33 -18.98 19.57
N TYR A 43 11.57 -17.79 20.10
CA TYR A 43 12.03 -17.54 21.47
C TYR A 43 10.89 -17.35 22.47
N GLY A 44 9.67 -17.18 22.01
CA GLY A 44 8.50 -17.00 22.87
C GLY A 44 8.08 -18.28 23.60
N PRO A 45 7.04 -18.21 24.47
CA PRO A 45 6.52 -19.38 25.19
C PRO A 45 6.12 -20.49 24.22
N GLY A 46 6.68 -21.70 24.44
CA GLY A 46 6.43 -22.85 23.56
C GLY A 46 7.12 -22.79 22.18
N GLY A 47 7.94 -21.77 21.92
CA GLY A 47 8.68 -21.64 20.67
C GLY A 47 9.70 -22.76 20.44
N ALA A 48 9.88 -23.16 19.18
CA ALA A 48 10.72 -24.30 18.81
C ALA A 48 12.20 -24.14 19.17
N ALA A 49 12.69 -22.91 19.39
CA ALA A 49 14.06 -22.65 19.81
C ALA A 49 14.26 -22.74 21.33
N VAL A 50 13.19 -22.74 22.15
CA VAL A 50 13.29 -22.66 23.61
C VAL A 50 14.05 -23.86 24.19
N GLN A 51 13.68 -25.08 23.82
CA GLN A 51 14.35 -26.28 24.28
C GLN A 51 15.81 -26.38 23.83
N PRO A 52 16.14 -26.31 22.53
CA PRO A 52 17.53 -26.49 22.07
C PRO A 52 18.45 -25.36 22.51
N VAL A 53 17.97 -24.12 22.62
CA VAL A 53 18.77 -22.99 23.13
C VAL A 53 18.95 -23.12 24.63
N GLY A 54 17.94 -23.54 25.41
CA GLY A 54 18.03 -23.79 26.83
C GLY A 54 19.01 -24.91 27.16
N ALA A 55 19.09 -25.94 26.33
CA ALA A 55 20.07 -27.03 26.46
C ALA A 55 21.52 -26.57 26.19
N ALA A 56 21.71 -25.70 25.18
CA ALA A 56 23.03 -25.17 24.83
C ALA A 56 23.50 -24.05 25.77
N PHE A 57 22.57 -23.30 26.36
CA PHE A 57 22.82 -22.18 27.27
C PHE A 57 21.97 -22.36 28.56
N PRO A 58 22.47 -23.12 29.57
CA PRO A 58 21.71 -23.37 30.79
C PRO A 58 21.28 -22.08 31.51
N GLY A 59 20.04 -22.05 31.98
CA GLY A 59 19.48 -20.93 32.74
C GLY A 59 18.90 -19.80 31.91
N VAL A 60 18.88 -19.90 30.57
CA VAL A 60 18.28 -18.84 29.68
C VAL A 60 16.85 -19.15 29.27
N ALA A 61 16.35 -20.37 29.49
CA ALA A 61 15.03 -20.81 29.10
C ALA A 61 14.12 -21.02 30.31
N SER A 62 12.83 -20.65 30.14
CA SER A 62 11.76 -20.87 31.11
C SER A 62 10.44 -21.14 30.39
N ASP A 63 9.33 -21.35 31.11
CA ASP A 63 7.98 -21.46 30.53
C ASP A 63 7.55 -20.17 29.81
N ALA A 64 8.14 -19.02 30.16
CA ALA A 64 7.95 -17.75 29.49
C ALA A 64 8.75 -17.59 28.17
N GLY A 65 9.56 -18.61 27.80
CA GLY A 65 10.46 -18.60 26.66
C GLY A 65 11.90 -18.31 27.01
N ILE A 66 12.64 -17.74 26.03
CA ILE A 66 14.07 -17.38 26.18
C ILE A 66 14.20 -15.97 26.77
N ASP A 67 14.89 -15.86 27.92
CA ASP A 67 15.35 -14.58 28.45
C ASP A 67 16.53 -14.08 27.60
N ARG A 68 16.27 -13.05 26.78
CA ARG A 68 17.24 -12.47 25.85
C ARG A 68 18.42 -11.80 26.56
N ALA A 69 18.19 -11.24 27.76
CA ALA A 69 19.24 -10.60 28.54
C ALA A 69 20.18 -11.66 29.11
N ALA A 70 19.61 -12.72 29.68
CA ALA A 70 20.38 -13.87 30.17
C ALA A 70 21.13 -14.57 29.02
N LEU A 71 20.51 -14.77 27.86
CA LEU A 71 21.16 -15.35 26.69
C LEU A 71 22.31 -14.45 26.19
N SER A 72 22.13 -13.14 26.11
CA SER A 72 23.20 -12.21 25.74
C SER A 72 24.39 -12.26 26.70
N ALA A 73 24.12 -12.38 28.01
CA ALA A 73 25.15 -12.54 29.04
C ALA A 73 25.88 -13.90 28.90
N ALA A 74 25.12 -14.98 28.69
CA ALA A 74 25.69 -16.33 28.51
C ALA A 74 26.58 -16.41 27.24
N VAL A 75 26.15 -15.86 26.14
CA VAL A 75 26.92 -15.76 24.88
C VAL A 75 28.21 -14.96 25.10
N SER A 76 28.15 -13.88 25.87
CA SER A 76 29.32 -13.06 26.18
C SER A 76 30.32 -13.78 27.06
N ALA A 77 29.84 -14.58 28.03
CA ALA A 77 30.67 -15.35 29.00
C ALA A 77 31.31 -16.57 28.36
N ALA A 78 30.66 -17.26 27.43
CA ALA A 78 31.12 -18.52 26.83
C ALA A 78 32.11 -18.37 25.65
N GLY A 79 32.65 -17.16 25.43
CA GLY A 79 33.45 -16.87 24.25
C GLY A 79 32.56 -16.54 23.03
N ARG A 80 32.36 -15.25 22.83
CA ARG A 80 31.33 -14.68 21.94
C ARG A 80 31.24 -15.32 20.54
N GLU A 81 32.38 -15.63 19.92
CA GLU A 81 32.40 -16.19 18.57
C GLU A 81 31.87 -17.63 18.52
N THR A 82 32.33 -18.50 19.41
CA THR A 82 31.91 -19.90 19.49
C THR A 82 30.45 -20.00 19.91
N ALA A 83 30.04 -19.21 20.91
CA ALA A 83 28.67 -19.21 21.40
C ALA A 83 27.69 -18.70 20.35
N LEU A 84 28.05 -17.68 19.57
CA LEU A 84 27.24 -17.20 18.42
C LEU A 84 27.09 -18.28 17.35
N LYS A 85 28.17 -18.98 16.95
CA LYS A 85 28.11 -20.10 16.02
C LYS A 85 27.20 -21.22 16.50
N THR A 86 27.23 -21.54 17.79
CA THR A 86 26.31 -22.52 18.38
C THR A 86 24.86 -22.06 18.29
N LEU A 87 24.60 -20.81 18.67
CA LEU A 87 23.25 -20.23 18.61
C LEU A 87 22.72 -20.17 17.18
N GLU A 88 23.52 -19.70 16.23
CA GLU A 88 23.20 -19.68 14.82
C GLU A 88 22.93 -21.09 14.28
N GLY A 89 23.72 -22.08 14.64
CA GLY A 89 23.50 -23.47 14.26
C GLY A 89 22.16 -24.05 14.77
N ILE A 90 21.60 -23.52 15.85
CA ILE A 90 20.28 -23.89 16.36
C ILE A 90 19.16 -23.09 15.66
N VAL A 91 19.33 -21.77 15.54
CA VAL A 91 18.26 -20.87 15.14
C VAL A 91 18.08 -20.81 13.62
N HIS A 92 19.16 -20.83 12.84
CA HIS A 92 19.06 -20.72 11.37
C HIS A 92 18.25 -21.84 10.73
N PRO A 93 18.38 -23.12 11.09
CA PRO A 93 17.52 -24.18 10.53
C PRO A 93 16.04 -23.96 10.86
N LEU A 94 15.72 -23.49 12.06
CA LEU A 94 14.35 -23.22 12.49
C LEU A 94 13.72 -22.06 11.70
N VAL A 95 14.47 -20.97 11.52
CA VAL A 95 14.03 -19.82 10.70
C VAL A 95 13.87 -20.24 9.24
N THR A 96 14.75 -21.08 8.72
CA THR A 96 14.67 -21.59 7.35
C THR A 96 13.42 -22.45 7.15
N SER A 97 13.14 -23.37 8.08
CA SER A 97 11.94 -24.22 8.05
C SER A 97 10.66 -23.39 8.14
N ASP A 98 10.61 -22.39 9.04
CA ASP A 98 9.46 -21.48 9.17
C ASP A 98 9.21 -20.67 7.87
N ARG A 99 10.28 -20.14 7.28
CA ARG A 99 10.22 -19.43 6.01
C ARG A 99 9.72 -20.32 4.87
N GLU A 100 10.20 -21.55 4.76
CA GLU A 100 9.78 -22.51 3.73
C GLU A 100 8.30 -22.88 3.92
N ALA A 101 7.87 -23.12 5.15
CA ALA A 101 6.48 -23.39 5.48
C ALA A 101 5.59 -22.18 5.14
N PHE A 102 6.02 -20.96 5.46
CA PHE A 102 5.32 -19.73 5.10
C PHE A 102 5.16 -19.57 3.59
N VAL A 103 6.23 -19.75 2.81
CA VAL A 103 6.20 -19.66 1.34
C VAL A 103 5.27 -20.72 0.76
N ALA A 104 5.35 -21.97 1.25
CA ALA A 104 4.48 -23.06 0.80
C ALA A 104 3.01 -22.77 1.11
N GLN A 105 2.71 -22.29 2.32
CA GLN A 105 1.36 -21.91 2.72
C GLN A 105 0.81 -20.74 1.90
N ALA A 106 1.61 -19.70 1.67
CA ALA A 106 1.22 -18.56 0.85
C ALA A 106 0.94 -18.99 -0.61
N ALA A 107 1.77 -19.85 -1.19
CA ALA A 107 1.56 -20.41 -2.51
C ALA A 107 0.30 -21.29 -2.57
N ALA A 108 0.06 -22.13 -1.56
CA ALA A 108 -1.15 -22.94 -1.43
C ALA A 108 -2.42 -22.06 -1.32
N ASN A 109 -2.30 -20.91 -0.67
CA ASN A 109 -3.36 -19.89 -0.59
C ASN A 109 -3.48 -19.05 -1.87
N GLY A 110 -2.72 -19.36 -2.94
CA GLY A 110 -2.80 -18.71 -4.24
C GLY A 110 -2.04 -17.38 -4.34
N ALA A 111 -1.18 -17.03 -3.40
CA ALA A 111 -0.36 -15.82 -3.52
C ALA A 111 0.53 -15.90 -4.77
N TRP A 112 0.51 -14.85 -5.58
CA TRP A 112 1.36 -14.77 -6.76
C TRP A 112 2.81 -14.40 -6.40
N CYS A 113 2.98 -13.67 -5.30
CA CYS A 113 4.26 -13.16 -4.79
C CYS A 113 4.30 -13.27 -3.27
N VAL A 114 5.50 -13.47 -2.74
CA VAL A 114 5.80 -13.48 -1.30
C VAL A 114 7.03 -12.61 -1.07
N VAL A 115 6.99 -11.77 -0.07
CA VAL A 115 8.16 -10.98 0.38
C VAL A 115 8.81 -11.63 1.58
N LEU A 116 10.11 -11.83 1.50
CA LEU A 116 10.97 -12.23 2.62
C LEU A 116 11.70 -11.01 3.16
N ASP A 117 11.23 -10.48 4.28
CA ASP A 117 11.84 -9.34 4.97
C ASP A 117 13.01 -9.82 5.84
N ILE A 118 14.25 -9.69 5.30
CA ILE A 118 15.48 -10.19 5.92
C ILE A 118 16.46 -9.02 6.10
N PRO A 119 16.59 -8.47 7.33
CA PRO A 119 17.45 -7.30 7.59
C PRO A 119 18.92 -7.53 7.25
N LEU A 120 19.45 -8.71 7.57
CA LEU A 120 20.86 -9.08 7.41
C LEU A 120 21.06 -10.06 6.24
N LEU A 121 20.32 -9.87 5.14
CA LEU A 121 20.35 -10.78 3.99
C LEU A 121 21.76 -10.95 3.39
N PHE A 122 22.52 -9.88 3.30
CA PHE A 122 23.86 -9.90 2.73
C PHE A 122 24.91 -10.45 3.69
N GLU A 123 24.65 -10.34 4.95
CA GLU A 123 25.52 -10.82 6.04
C GLU A 123 25.32 -12.32 6.31
N THR A 124 24.13 -12.87 5.99
CA THR A 124 23.75 -14.25 6.30
C THR A 124 23.69 -15.18 5.09
N MET A 125 23.62 -14.64 3.88
CA MET A 125 23.52 -15.42 2.64
C MET A 125 24.57 -14.94 1.62
N ASP A 126 25.33 -15.87 1.08
CA ASP A 126 26.24 -15.60 -0.02
C ASP A 126 25.49 -15.32 -1.36
N PRO A 127 26.15 -14.82 -2.39
CA PRO A 127 25.52 -14.50 -3.68
C PRO A 127 24.81 -15.69 -4.34
N GLU A 128 25.36 -16.90 -4.28
CA GLU A 128 24.77 -18.09 -4.91
C GLU A 128 23.51 -18.51 -4.15
N ALA A 129 23.56 -18.52 -2.83
CA ALA A 129 22.40 -18.82 -1.99
C ALA A 129 21.25 -17.83 -2.21
N ARG A 130 21.56 -16.53 -2.34
CA ARG A 130 20.56 -15.50 -2.68
C ARG A 130 19.93 -15.74 -4.05
N ALA A 131 20.75 -15.95 -5.09
CA ALA A 131 20.27 -16.21 -6.44
C ALA A 131 19.41 -17.48 -6.55
N LYS A 132 19.68 -18.49 -5.73
CA LYS A 132 18.89 -19.72 -5.66
C LYS A 132 17.57 -19.56 -4.90
N ALA A 133 17.57 -18.73 -3.84
CA ALA A 133 16.43 -18.57 -2.94
C ALA A 133 15.41 -17.52 -3.38
N LEU A 134 15.83 -16.54 -4.18
CA LEU A 134 15.05 -15.35 -4.52
C LEU A 134 14.87 -15.23 -6.04
N ASP A 135 13.68 -14.82 -6.46
CA ASP A 135 13.40 -14.46 -7.85
C ASP A 135 13.69 -12.98 -8.13
N ALA A 136 13.70 -12.14 -7.09
CA ALA A 136 14.12 -10.75 -7.16
C ALA A 136 14.63 -10.26 -5.81
N LEU A 137 15.55 -9.28 -5.85
CA LEU A 137 16.12 -8.61 -4.68
C LEU A 137 15.78 -7.13 -4.68
N VAL A 138 15.07 -6.69 -3.66
CA VAL A 138 14.69 -5.29 -3.41
C VAL A 138 15.49 -4.75 -2.25
N VAL A 139 16.25 -3.68 -2.49
CA VAL A 139 17.04 -2.99 -1.47
C VAL A 139 16.39 -1.65 -1.14
N ILE A 140 16.11 -1.44 0.14
CA ILE A 140 15.63 -0.16 0.66
C ILE A 140 16.84 0.67 1.08
N SER A 141 16.94 1.88 0.54
CA SER A 141 18.09 2.75 0.72
C SER A 141 17.66 4.20 1.02
N ALA A 142 18.53 4.93 1.71
CA ALA A 142 18.40 6.37 1.96
C ALA A 142 19.77 7.02 1.99
N PRO A 143 19.89 8.34 1.73
CA PRO A 143 21.12 9.09 1.97
C PRO A 143 21.65 8.90 3.38
N ALA A 144 22.99 8.89 3.54
CA ALA A 144 23.64 8.59 4.83
C ALA A 144 23.23 9.57 5.94
N GLU A 145 23.04 10.84 5.62
CA GLU A 145 22.56 11.87 6.56
C GLU A 145 21.14 11.59 7.05
N ILE A 146 20.25 11.14 6.17
CA ILE A 146 18.88 10.77 6.51
C ILE A 146 18.86 9.50 7.36
N GLN A 147 19.67 8.49 6.97
CA GLN A 147 19.85 7.28 7.76
C GLN A 147 20.30 7.60 9.19
N ARG A 148 21.34 8.41 9.31
CA ARG A 148 21.89 8.84 10.59
C ARG A 148 20.84 9.56 11.45
N ALA A 149 20.18 10.57 10.88
CA ALA A 149 19.15 11.32 11.59
C ALA A 149 18.01 10.40 12.12
N ARG A 150 17.52 9.47 11.29
CA ARG A 150 16.48 8.51 11.68
C ARG A 150 16.92 7.55 12.79
N VAL A 151 18.17 7.09 12.75
CA VAL A 151 18.67 6.15 13.76
C VAL A 151 18.93 6.84 15.08
N LEU A 152 19.53 8.03 15.07
CA LEU A 152 19.81 8.81 16.30
C LEU A 152 18.53 9.33 16.98
N ALA A 153 17.44 9.51 16.24
CA ALA A 153 16.12 9.84 16.82
C ALA A 153 15.50 8.68 17.63
N ARG A 154 16.06 7.46 17.58
CA ARG A 154 15.54 6.32 18.33
C ARG A 154 15.97 6.42 19.82
N PRO A 155 15.07 6.08 20.77
CA PRO A 155 15.42 6.08 22.18
C PRO A 155 16.66 5.23 22.48
N GLY A 156 17.62 5.77 23.23
CA GLY A 156 18.83 5.07 23.68
C GLY A 156 19.88 4.80 22.58
N MET A 157 19.74 5.38 21.39
CA MET A 157 20.75 5.31 20.34
C MET A 157 21.76 6.45 20.51
N THR A 158 23.05 6.11 20.36
CA THR A 158 24.17 7.07 20.37
C THR A 158 24.97 6.93 19.08
N GLU A 159 25.84 7.89 18.79
CA GLU A 159 26.75 7.85 17.63
C GLU A 159 27.62 6.60 17.64
N GLU A 160 28.16 6.25 18.79
CA GLU A 160 29.08 5.11 18.94
C GLU A 160 28.32 3.79 18.68
N LYS A 161 27.09 3.65 19.21
CA LYS A 161 26.23 2.50 18.95
C LYS A 161 25.85 2.41 17.47
N PHE A 162 25.52 3.55 16.86
CA PHE A 162 25.18 3.60 15.43
C PHE A 162 26.38 3.19 14.58
N ALA A 163 27.54 3.78 14.81
CA ALA A 163 28.77 3.43 14.09
C ALA A 163 29.13 1.95 14.26
N PHE A 164 28.99 1.40 15.46
CA PHE A 164 29.21 -0.01 15.72
C PHE A 164 28.22 -0.91 14.95
N LEU A 165 26.92 -0.59 14.94
CA LEU A 165 25.91 -1.37 14.21
C LEU A 165 26.17 -1.30 12.69
N LEU A 166 26.53 -0.12 12.19
CA LEU A 166 26.80 0.08 10.77
C LEU A 166 28.07 -0.68 10.33
N SER A 167 29.10 -0.75 11.18
CA SER A 167 30.33 -1.50 10.88
C SER A 167 30.14 -3.02 10.79
N LYS A 168 28.99 -3.55 11.28
CA LYS A 168 28.62 -4.97 11.18
C LYS A 168 27.75 -5.27 9.96
N GLN A 169 27.37 -4.26 9.21
CA GLN A 169 26.53 -4.41 8.02
C GLN A 169 27.36 -4.22 6.76
N VAL A 170 27.01 -4.96 5.71
CA VAL A 170 27.57 -4.75 4.36
C VAL A 170 27.21 -3.33 3.91
N PRO A 171 28.15 -2.58 3.30
CA PRO A 171 27.92 -1.22 2.84
C PRO A 171 26.72 -1.12 1.91
N ASP A 172 25.93 -0.04 2.05
CA ASP A 172 24.72 0.20 1.26
C ASP A 172 25.02 0.20 -0.26
N ALA A 173 26.12 0.79 -0.67
CA ALA A 173 26.55 0.78 -2.08
C ALA A 173 26.70 -0.64 -2.66
N THR A 174 27.21 -1.58 -1.86
CA THR A 174 27.35 -3.00 -2.27
C THR A 174 25.98 -3.65 -2.38
N LYS A 175 25.06 -3.37 -1.44
CA LYS A 175 23.69 -3.87 -1.49
C LYS A 175 22.94 -3.33 -2.72
N ARG A 176 23.05 -2.04 -2.98
CA ARG A 176 22.47 -1.38 -4.16
C ARG A 176 22.97 -1.96 -5.48
N ALA A 177 24.27 -2.22 -5.58
CA ALA A 177 24.88 -2.78 -6.79
C ALA A 177 24.40 -4.21 -7.12
N ALA A 178 23.98 -4.95 -6.10
CA ALA A 178 23.48 -6.34 -6.25
C ALA A 178 21.95 -6.42 -6.37
N ALA A 179 21.24 -5.31 -6.21
CA ALA A 179 19.77 -5.28 -6.20
C ALA A 179 19.19 -5.32 -7.61
N ASP A 180 18.09 -6.05 -7.81
CA ASP A 180 17.24 -5.92 -9.00
C ASP A 180 16.45 -4.61 -8.96
N TYR A 181 16.05 -4.17 -7.77
CA TYR A 181 15.33 -2.91 -7.55
C TYR A 181 15.86 -2.20 -6.31
N VAL A 182 16.08 -0.90 -6.42
CA VAL A 182 16.41 -0.03 -5.28
C VAL A 182 15.25 0.91 -5.03
N ILE A 183 14.77 0.94 -3.78
CA ILE A 183 13.71 1.84 -3.33
C ILE A 183 14.33 2.93 -2.47
N GLU A 184 14.33 4.15 -2.98
CA GLU A 184 14.83 5.32 -2.27
C GLU A 184 13.81 5.82 -1.25
N THR A 185 14.25 6.06 -0.01
CA THR A 185 13.38 6.53 1.09
C THR A 185 13.83 7.84 1.73
N GLY A 186 14.79 8.53 1.13
CA GLY A 186 15.37 9.79 1.64
C GLY A 186 14.54 11.04 1.35
N PHE A 187 13.22 10.92 1.18
CA PHE A 187 12.32 12.03 0.85
C PHE A 187 11.59 12.57 2.09
N ASP A 188 11.06 13.79 1.99
CA ASP A 188 10.28 14.45 3.04
C ASP A 188 8.92 13.75 3.31
N SER A 189 8.48 12.89 2.39
CA SER A 189 7.28 12.08 2.54
C SER A 189 7.47 10.64 2.07
N TYR A 190 6.54 9.74 2.42
CA TYR A 190 6.58 8.35 1.97
C TYR A 190 6.02 8.15 0.55
N ALA A 191 5.41 9.18 -0.07
CA ALA A 191 4.80 9.07 -1.39
C ALA A 191 5.77 8.61 -2.47
N PRO A 192 7.00 9.16 -2.60
CA PRO A 192 7.96 8.69 -3.61
C PRO A 192 8.39 7.23 -3.40
N ALA A 193 8.56 6.79 -2.15
CA ALA A 193 8.92 5.42 -1.84
C ALA A 193 7.78 4.44 -2.20
N ARG A 194 6.52 4.81 -1.93
CA ARG A 194 5.34 4.04 -2.35
C ARG A 194 5.25 3.93 -3.87
N ALA A 195 5.50 5.02 -4.60
CA ALA A 195 5.51 5.01 -6.07
C ALA A 195 6.54 4.02 -6.63
N GLN A 196 7.74 4.01 -6.07
CA GLN A 196 8.79 3.08 -6.47
C GLN A 196 8.42 1.63 -6.15
N LEU A 197 7.82 1.38 -4.97
CA LEU A 197 7.32 0.05 -4.59
C LEU A 197 6.23 -0.41 -5.55
N ALA A 198 5.22 0.43 -5.83
CA ALA A 198 4.15 0.11 -6.77
C ALA A 198 4.70 -0.24 -8.16
N ALA A 199 5.62 0.57 -8.69
CA ALA A 199 6.28 0.32 -9.98
C ALA A 199 7.09 -0.98 -9.97
N CYS A 200 7.83 -1.26 -8.89
CA CYS A 200 8.61 -2.49 -8.71
C CYS A 200 7.71 -3.73 -8.78
N PHE A 201 6.65 -3.79 -7.98
CA PHE A 201 5.75 -4.95 -7.95
C PHE A 201 4.92 -5.08 -9.23
N GLN A 202 4.58 -3.98 -9.89
CA GLN A 202 3.93 -4.01 -11.19
C GLN A 202 4.85 -4.57 -12.28
N ALA A 203 6.14 -4.21 -12.26
CA ALA A 203 7.15 -4.79 -13.15
C ALA A 203 7.36 -6.29 -12.88
N LEU A 204 7.38 -6.71 -11.60
CA LEU A 204 7.44 -8.12 -11.23
C LEU A 204 6.21 -8.90 -11.70
N ALA A 205 5.01 -8.36 -11.56
CA ALA A 205 3.78 -8.98 -12.08
C ALA A 205 3.82 -9.15 -13.60
N ALA A 206 4.31 -8.14 -14.33
CA ALA A 206 4.50 -8.22 -15.78
C ALA A 206 5.57 -9.23 -16.21
N LYS A 207 6.63 -9.40 -15.44
CA LYS A 207 7.69 -10.38 -15.67
C LYS A 207 7.24 -11.82 -15.36
N HIS A 208 6.38 -11.99 -14.37
CA HIS A 208 5.92 -13.28 -13.85
C HIS A 208 4.41 -13.46 -14.09
N THR A 209 3.98 -13.37 -15.34
CA THR A 209 2.57 -13.33 -15.74
C THR A 209 1.76 -14.56 -15.31
N GLU A 210 2.34 -15.78 -15.34
CA GLU A 210 1.60 -17.00 -15.02
C GLU A 210 1.17 -17.05 -13.53
N PRO A 211 2.05 -16.88 -12.52
CA PRO A 211 1.62 -16.78 -11.12
C PRO A 211 0.64 -15.64 -10.88
N TYR A 212 0.85 -14.48 -11.49
CA TYR A 212 0.00 -13.32 -11.34
C TYR A 212 -1.40 -13.53 -11.94
N THR A 213 -1.50 -14.05 -13.17
CA THR A 213 -2.79 -14.35 -13.80
C THR A 213 -3.57 -15.40 -13.01
N ARG A 214 -2.88 -16.44 -12.51
CA ARG A 214 -3.50 -17.45 -11.66
C ARG A 214 -4.07 -16.83 -10.38
N TRP A 215 -3.34 -15.95 -9.70
CA TRP A 215 -3.83 -15.24 -8.52
C TRP A 215 -5.09 -14.43 -8.81
N MET A 216 -5.13 -13.72 -9.96
CA MET A 216 -6.30 -12.94 -10.36
C MET A 216 -7.54 -13.82 -10.65
N THR A 217 -7.33 -15.02 -11.19
CA THR A 217 -8.43 -15.85 -11.71
C THR A 217 -8.80 -17.05 -10.83
N SER A 218 -7.91 -17.48 -9.92
CA SER A 218 -8.11 -18.69 -9.12
C SER A 218 -9.13 -18.52 -8.00
N GLY A 219 -9.82 -19.61 -7.69
CA GLY A 219 -10.82 -19.74 -6.62
C GLY A 219 -10.26 -19.88 -5.17
N MET A 220 -9.01 -19.46 -4.83
CA MET A 220 -8.37 -19.73 -3.53
C MET A 220 -8.42 -18.54 -2.55
N SER A 221 -8.61 -18.80 -1.25
CA SER A 221 -8.77 -17.76 -0.20
C SER A 221 -7.49 -16.98 0.08
N LEU A 222 -7.60 -15.64 0.16
CA LEU A 222 -6.53 -14.82 0.75
C LEU A 222 -6.45 -15.10 2.26
N PRO A 223 -5.25 -15.02 2.87
CA PRO A 223 -5.17 -14.99 4.33
C PRO A 223 -5.97 -13.78 4.87
N PRO A 224 -6.57 -13.88 6.05
CA PRO A 224 -7.34 -12.78 6.62
C PRO A 224 -6.46 -11.53 6.71
N PRO A 225 -7.01 -10.34 6.42
CA PRO A 225 -6.27 -9.09 6.51
C PRO A 225 -5.77 -8.90 7.94
N LEU A 226 -4.48 -8.60 8.10
CA LEU A 226 -3.86 -8.22 9.39
C LEU A 226 -4.20 -6.77 9.80
N LEU A 227 -5.33 -6.26 9.37
CA LEU A 227 -5.87 -5.00 9.86
C LEU A 227 -6.62 -5.24 11.18
N PRO A 228 -6.54 -4.32 12.16
CA PRO A 228 -7.36 -4.42 13.35
C PRO A 228 -8.82 -4.55 12.90
N SER A 229 -9.40 -5.66 13.25
CA SER A 229 -10.70 -6.18 12.92
C SER A 229 -11.74 -5.12 12.54
N LEU A 230 -12.06 -5.03 11.24
CA LEU A 230 -13.46 -4.82 10.89
C LEU A 230 -14.24 -5.97 11.53
N PRO A 231 -15.39 -5.71 12.17
CA PRO A 231 -16.21 -6.79 12.71
C PRO A 231 -16.45 -7.82 11.60
N PRO A 232 -16.34 -9.13 11.89
CA PRO A 232 -16.60 -10.14 10.88
C PRO A 232 -17.97 -9.87 10.27
N PRO A 233 -18.15 -10.03 8.95
CA PRO A 233 -19.46 -9.89 8.33
C PRO A 233 -20.43 -10.79 9.10
N LEU A 234 -21.54 -10.21 9.58
CA LEU A 234 -22.55 -10.86 10.43
C LEU A 234 -23.31 -11.99 9.73
N LEU A 235 -22.97 -12.30 8.49
CA LEU A 235 -23.61 -13.36 7.69
C LEU A 235 -22.54 -14.28 7.09
N PRO A 236 -22.84 -15.58 6.92
CA PRO A 236 -22.00 -16.49 6.16
C PRO A 236 -21.78 -15.89 4.76
N PRO A 237 -20.58 -16.04 4.17
CA PRO A 237 -20.30 -15.49 2.86
C PRO A 237 -21.36 -15.96 1.87
N PRO A 238 -22.00 -15.03 1.13
CA PRO A 238 -22.93 -15.43 0.10
C PRO A 238 -22.22 -16.37 -0.88
N ALA A 239 -22.91 -17.39 -1.32
CA ALA A 239 -22.39 -18.37 -2.27
C ALA A 239 -22.05 -17.79 -3.66
N THR A 240 -22.20 -16.48 -3.83
CA THR A 240 -21.94 -15.76 -5.08
C THR A 240 -20.48 -15.34 -5.21
N LYS A 241 -19.98 -15.32 -6.43
CA LYS A 241 -18.59 -14.96 -6.75
C LYS A 241 -18.28 -13.48 -6.45
N ILE A 242 -19.22 -12.55 -6.66
CA ILE A 242 -19.03 -11.11 -6.34
C ILE A 242 -19.32 -10.88 -4.84
N ARG A 243 -18.33 -10.33 -4.14
CA ARG A 243 -18.36 -10.08 -2.70
C ARG A 243 -18.19 -8.61 -2.33
N ALA A 244 -17.57 -7.80 -3.20
CA ALA A 244 -17.37 -6.39 -2.93
C ALA A 244 -17.46 -5.55 -4.20
N VAL A 245 -17.79 -4.26 -3.99
CA VAL A 245 -17.85 -3.23 -5.03
C VAL A 245 -16.96 -2.07 -4.59
N THR A 246 -16.13 -1.58 -5.49
CA THR A 246 -15.39 -0.33 -5.30
C THR A 246 -15.95 0.75 -6.21
N MET A 247 -16.08 1.95 -5.65
CA MET A 247 -16.56 3.13 -6.36
C MET A 247 -15.40 4.08 -6.63
N ASP A 248 -15.24 4.57 -7.84
CA ASP A 248 -14.63 5.88 -7.98
C ASP A 248 -15.54 6.94 -7.34
N LEU A 249 -15.01 8.10 -7.04
CA LEU A 249 -15.73 9.12 -6.29
C LEU A 249 -16.14 10.30 -7.17
N ASP A 250 -15.15 10.98 -7.75
CA ASP A 250 -15.32 12.20 -8.53
C ASP A 250 -15.95 11.88 -9.88
N ASP A 251 -17.02 12.59 -10.24
CA ASP A 251 -17.89 12.39 -11.43
C ASP A 251 -18.63 11.03 -11.47
N THR A 252 -18.37 10.14 -10.52
CA THR A 252 -19.11 8.88 -10.33
C THR A 252 -20.18 9.01 -9.25
N CYS A 253 -19.82 9.43 -8.04
CA CYS A 253 -20.72 9.59 -6.89
C CYS A 253 -21.20 11.03 -6.70
N TRP A 254 -20.41 12.01 -7.13
CA TRP A 254 -20.69 13.46 -7.11
C TRP A 254 -19.83 14.18 -8.15
N PRO A 255 -20.21 15.39 -8.60
CA PRO A 255 -19.41 16.15 -9.56
C PRO A 255 -18.09 16.64 -8.94
N THR A 256 -17.01 16.49 -9.67
CA THR A 256 -15.64 16.84 -9.24
C THR A 256 -15.49 18.32 -8.86
N PHE A 257 -16.03 19.22 -9.68
CA PHE A 257 -15.69 20.65 -9.59
C PHE A 257 -16.26 21.37 -8.37
N PRO A 258 -17.52 21.25 -7.97
CA PRO A 258 -18.06 22.04 -6.87
C PRO A 258 -17.31 21.84 -5.54
N PRO A 259 -17.01 20.60 -5.09
CA PRO A 259 -16.24 20.38 -3.85
C PRO A 259 -14.79 20.90 -3.94
N ILE A 260 -14.14 20.77 -5.10
CA ILE A 260 -12.79 21.31 -5.31
C ILE A 260 -12.78 22.84 -5.26
N VAL A 261 -13.76 23.50 -5.84
CA VAL A 261 -13.87 24.97 -5.82
C VAL A 261 -14.06 25.45 -4.38
N LYS A 262 -14.99 24.84 -3.64
CA LYS A 262 -15.22 25.13 -2.21
C LYS A 262 -13.95 24.99 -1.38
N ALA A 263 -13.26 23.85 -1.52
CA ALA A 263 -12.02 23.60 -0.79
C ALA A 263 -10.87 24.53 -1.17
N SER A 264 -10.78 24.93 -2.44
CA SER A 264 -9.76 25.88 -2.92
C SER A 264 -10.00 27.29 -2.37
N ALA A 265 -11.25 27.75 -2.31
CA ALA A 265 -11.59 29.04 -1.71
C ALA A 265 -11.30 29.06 -0.18
N ALA A 266 -11.59 27.96 0.51
CA ALA A 266 -11.22 27.81 1.93
C ALA A 266 -9.69 27.85 2.11
N LEU A 267 -8.93 27.14 1.29
CA LEU A 267 -7.46 27.15 1.32
C LEU A 267 -6.89 28.57 1.13
N GLU A 268 -7.39 29.31 0.14
CA GLU A 268 -6.98 30.69 -0.13
C GLU A 268 -7.21 31.60 1.07
N SER A 269 -8.39 31.50 1.70
CA SER A 269 -8.71 32.22 2.93
C SER A 269 -7.79 31.85 4.10
N ASP A 270 -7.54 30.56 4.29
CA ASP A 270 -6.68 30.08 5.38
C ASP A 270 -5.21 30.45 5.17
N MET A 271 -4.73 30.53 3.92
CA MET A 271 -3.38 30.99 3.61
C MET A 271 -3.10 32.40 4.10
N ALA A 272 -4.08 33.31 4.09
CA ALA A 272 -3.92 34.66 4.61
C ALA A 272 -3.55 34.68 6.11
N GLN A 273 -3.96 33.66 6.85
CA GLN A 273 -3.66 33.50 8.27
C GLN A 273 -2.37 32.73 8.54
N LEU A 274 -2.16 31.65 7.80
CA LEU A 274 -1.11 30.65 8.08
C LEU A 274 0.18 30.89 7.29
N LEU A 275 0.08 31.46 6.08
CA LEU A 275 1.20 31.81 5.20
C LEU A 275 1.01 33.24 4.65
N PRO A 276 1.01 34.29 5.51
CA PRO A 276 0.57 35.65 5.14
C PRO A 276 1.45 36.28 4.04
N ARG A 277 2.73 35.98 3.97
CA ARG A 277 3.63 36.55 2.95
C ARG A 277 3.40 35.90 1.59
N ALA A 278 3.27 34.58 1.55
CA ALA A 278 2.93 33.85 0.32
C ALA A 278 1.52 34.24 -0.17
N ALA A 279 0.54 34.40 0.73
CA ALA A 279 -0.80 34.86 0.40
C ALA A 279 -0.79 36.27 -0.21
N SER A 280 -0.03 37.21 0.39
CA SER A 280 0.13 38.58 -0.13
C SER A 280 0.79 38.63 -1.50
N ALA A 281 1.58 37.59 -1.85
CA ALA A 281 2.17 37.43 -3.18
C ALA A 281 1.23 36.74 -4.19
N GLY A 282 -0.03 36.46 -3.82
CA GLY A 282 -1.03 35.84 -4.68
C GLY A 282 -0.91 34.32 -4.81
N CYS A 283 -0.09 33.65 -3.97
CA CYS A 283 0.16 32.22 -4.07
C CYS A 283 -1.05 31.35 -3.67
N GLY A 284 -2.07 31.92 -3.00
CA GLY A 284 -3.31 31.24 -2.63
C GLY A 284 -4.30 31.07 -3.77
N ASP A 285 -4.18 31.87 -4.83
CA ASP A 285 -5.01 31.75 -6.03
C ASP A 285 -4.92 30.33 -6.62
N ARG A 286 -6.06 29.80 -7.03
CA ARG A 286 -6.15 28.44 -7.58
C ARG A 286 -5.25 28.22 -8.81
N GLY A 287 -5.12 29.23 -9.67
CA GLY A 287 -4.26 29.18 -10.86
C GLY A 287 -2.78 29.18 -10.48
N ALA A 288 -2.38 30.06 -9.55
CA ALA A 288 -1.03 30.16 -9.02
C ALA A 288 -0.61 28.86 -8.32
N LEU A 289 -1.47 28.29 -7.49
CA LEU A 289 -1.21 27.01 -6.84
C LEU A 289 -1.08 25.85 -7.85
N LYS A 290 -1.95 25.81 -8.86
CA LYS A 290 -1.87 24.81 -9.93
C LYS A 290 -0.56 24.92 -10.72
N ALA A 291 -0.10 26.13 -11.02
CA ALA A 291 1.19 26.37 -11.68
C ALA A 291 2.35 25.86 -10.78
N SER A 292 2.33 26.19 -9.50
CA SER A 292 3.33 25.72 -8.54
C SER A 292 3.33 24.18 -8.41
N MET A 293 2.17 23.55 -8.38
CA MET A 293 2.07 22.07 -8.38
C MET A 293 2.66 21.48 -9.67
N THR A 294 2.45 22.11 -10.82
CA THR A 294 3.03 21.66 -12.09
C THR A 294 4.56 21.76 -12.11
N GLU A 295 5.12 22.79 -11.49
CA GLU A 295 6.58 22.91 -11.32
C GLU A 295 7.12 21.83 -10.40
N VAL A 296 6.50 21.63 -9.23
CA VAL A 296 6.89 20.59 -8.29
C VAL A 296 6.79 19.19 -8.93
N GLN A 297 5.79 18.95 -9.77
CA GLN A 297 5.65 17.69 -10.48
C GLN A 297 6.84 17.42 -11.42
N LYS A 298 7.40 18.46 -12.08
CA LYS A 298 8.60 18.34 -12.90
C LYS A 298 9.85 18.08 -12.07
N GLU A 299 9.96 18.74 -10.92
CA GLU A 299 11.07 18.59 -9.97
C GLU A 299 11.04 17.24 -9.23
N GLN A 300 9.83 16.76 -8.91
CA GLN A 300 9.55 15.56 -8.12
C GLN A 300 8.54 14.64 -8.82
N PRO A 301 8.89 14.00 -9.95
CA PRO A 301 7.94 13.23 -10.77
C PRO A 301 7.32 12.05 -10.01
N LEU A 302 7.95 11.56 -8.96
CA LEU A 302 7.43 10.49 -8.12
C LEU A 302 6.20 10.91 -7.27
N LEU A 303 5.87 12.20 -7.20
CA LEU A 303 4.67 12.69 -6.49
C LEU A 303 3.42 12.74 -7.39
N VAL A 304 3.53 12.50 -8.69
CA VAL A 304 2.44 12.69 -9.66
C VAL A 304 1.14 11.96 -9.30
N HIS A 305 1.26 10.83 -8.63
CA HIS A 305 0.12 9.99 -8.21
C HIS A 305 -0.55 10.46 -6.92
N ASP A 306 0.11 11.31 -6.12
CA ASP A 306 -0.39 11.77 -4.81
C ASP A 306 -0.66 13.28 -4.83
N MET A 307 -1.91 13.64 -5.14
CA MET A 307 -2.35 15.04 -5.23
C MET A 307 -2.19 15.81 -3.92
N SER A 308 -2.27 15.12 -2.77
CA SER A 308 -2.06 15.74 -1.46
C SER A 308 -0.58 16.02 -1.20
N ALA A 309 0.29 15.06 -1.49
CA ALA A 309 1.73 15.25 -1.36
C ALA A 309 2.24 16.35 -2.33
N LEU A 310 1.72 16.35 -3.57
CA LEU A 310 2.06 17.36 -4.57
C LEU A 310 1.64 18.77 -4.13
N ARG A 311 0.42 18.93 -3.62
CA ARG A 311 -0.08 20.21 -3.10
C ARG A 311 0.71 20.67 -1.88
N ARG A 312 0.99 19.77 -0.94
CA ARG A 312 1.84 20.05 0.24
C ARG A 312 3.22 20.55 -0.17
N ALA A 313 3.87 19.90 -1.10
CA ALA A 313 5.19 20.30 -1.60
C ALA A 313 5.14 21.67 -2.30
N ALA A 314 4.09 21.96 -3.06
CA ALA A 314 3.88 23.26 -3.69
C ALA A 314 3.69 24.37 -2.65
N LEU A 315 2.84 24.17 -1.64
CA LEU A 315 2.63 25.12 -0.54
C LEU A 315 3.92 25.35 0.25
N ALA A 316 4.66 24.29 0.58
CA ALA A 316 5.95 24.41 1.26
C ALA A 316 7.01 25.15 0.42
N LYS A 317 7.02 24.97 -0.91
CA LYS A 317 7.86 25.73 -1.83
C LYS A 317 7.52 27.22 -1.80
N GLN A 318 6.22 27.56 -1.89
CA GLN A 318 5.76 28.95 -1.82
C GLN A 318 6.07 29.59 -0.46
N ALA A 319 5.84 28.89 0.65
CA ALA A 319 6.19 29.39 1.99
C ALA A 319 7.69 29.73 2.06
N ARG A 320 8.58 28.85 1.65
CA ARG A 320 10.04 29.10 1.64
C ARG A 320 10.42 30.29 0.76
N MET A 321 9.84 30.40 -0.44
CA MET A 321 10.15 31.49 -1.38
C MET A 321 9.79 32.87 -0.83
N HIS A 322 8.74 32.96 -0.04
CA HIS A 322 8.24 34.21 0.51
C HIS A 322 8.61 34.42 1.98
N GLY A 323 9.35 33.50 2.59
CA GLY A 323 9.87 33.62 3.96
C GLY A 323 8.84 33.31 5.05
N ASP A 324 7.79 32.54 4.73
CA ASP A 324 6.89 31.92 5.70
C ASP A 324 7.46 30.55 6.16
N ASP A 325 6.96 30.03 7.28
CA ASP A 325 7.32 28.70 7.78
C ASP A 325 6.69 27.59 6.89
N PRO A 326 7.49 26.73 6.24
CA PRO A 326 7.00 25.63 5.40
C PRO A 326 6.57 24.39 6.19
N GLY A 327 6.68 24.39 7.50
CA GLY A 327 6.38 23.26 8.38
C GLY A 327 4.94 23.19 8.85
N ALA A 328 4.72 23.44 10.16
CA ALA A 328 3.40 23.29 10.79
C ALA A 328 2.24 24.07 10.11
N PRO A 329 2.44 25.31 9.60
CA PRO A 329 1.38 26.01 8.89
C PRO A 329 0.92 25.31 7.62
N VAL A 330 1.84 24.71 6.85
CA VAL A 330 1.51 23.97 5.64
C VAL A 330 0.72 22.68 5.97
N GLU A 331 1.11 21.97 7.03
CA GLU A 331 0.38 20.78 7.47
C GLU A 331 -1.05 21.13 7.92
N GLU A 332 -1.23 22.24 8.63
CA GLU A 332 -2.56 22.70 9.03
C GLU A 332 -3.41 23.13 7.81
N LEU A 333 -2.83 23.83 6.83
CA LEU A 333 -3.50 24.16 5.58
C LEU A 333 -3.96 22.90 4.86
N MET A 334 -3.09 21.90 4.75
CA MET A 334 -3.43 20.62 4.10
C MET A 334 -4.54 19.88 4.83
N ARG A 335 -4.51 19.86 6.16
CA ARG A 335 -5.54 19.24 6.99
C ARG A 335 -6.91 19.90 6.74
N ARG A 336 -6.97 21.24 6.76
CA ARG A 336 -8.20 22.01 6.50
C ARG A 336 -8.69 21.81 5.07
N PHE A 337 -7.78 21.84 4.10
CA PHE A 337 -8.11 21.61 2.70
C PHE A 337 -8.75 20.23 2.49
N VAL A 338 -8.13 19.16 3.00
CA VAL A 338 -8.65 17.80 2.82
C VAL A 338 -9.99 17.63 3.53
N LEU A 339 -10.17 18.25 4.71
CA LEU A 339 -11.45 18.26 5.41
C LEU A 339 -12.55 18.94 4.57
N ALA A 340 -12.29 20.14 4.05
CA ALA A 340 -13.24 20.86 3.20
C ALA A 340 -13.50 20.15 1.87
N ARG A 341 -12.49 19.50 1.28
CA ARG A 341 -12.61 18.72 0.04
C ARG A 341 -13.45 17.45 0.21
N SER A 342 -13.48 16.92 1.42
CA SER A 342 -14.20 15.69 1.76
C SER A 342 -15.63 15.94 2.22
N ASP A 343 -16.04 17.19 2.37
CA ASP A 343 -17.42 17.60 2.68
C ASP A 343 -18.26 17.60 1.38
N VAL A 344 -18.71 16.41 0.97
CA VAL A 344 -19.30 16.14 -0.35
C VAL A 344 -20.75 15.67 -0.30
N LYS A 345 -21.33 15.51 0.90
CA LYS A 345 -22.68 14.95 1.05
C LYS A 345 -23.74 15.67 0.23
N ASP A 346 -23.73 17.00 0.26
CA ASP A 346 -24.69 17.84 -0.45
C ASP A 346 -24.51 17.83 -1.98
N TYR A 347 -23.41 17.26 -2.45
CA TYR A 347 -23.08 17.15 -3.87
C TYR A 347 -23.39 15.78 -4.45
N PHE A 348 -23.84 14.81 -3.66
CA PHE A 348 -24.19 13.49 -4.16
C PHE A 348 -25.17 13.58 -5.33
N PHE A 349 -24.92 12.81 -6.39
CA PHE A 349 -25.95 12.60 -7.39
C PHE A 349 -27.17 11.96 -6.74
N ALA A 350 -28.35 12.20 -7.31
CA ALA A 350 -29.63 11.80 -6.72
C ALA A 350 -29.72 10.30 -6.44
N ASP A 351 -29.05 9.47 -7.22
CA ASP A 351 -29.02 8.02 -7.14
C ASP A 351 -27.91 7.45 -6.23
N THR A 352 -26.93 8.28 -5.80
CA THR A 352 -25.73 7.80 -5.10
C THR A 352 -26.07 7.11 -3.77
N ALA A 353 -26.71 7.81 -2.85
CA ALA A 353 -26.96 7.28 -1.51
C ALA A 353 -27.82 6.02 -1.54
N ALA A 354 -28.90 6.01 -2.34
CA ALA A 354 -29.79 4.87 -2.47
C ALA A 354 -29.10 3.64 -3.04
N SER A 355 -28.24 3.84 -4.06
CA SER A 355 -27.50 2.77 -4.73
C SER A 355 -26.44 2.16 -3.82
N LEU A 356 -25.64 2.96 -3.11
CA LEU A 356 -24.65 2.46 -2.14
C LEU A 356 -25.31 1.68 -1.02
N GLN A 357 -26.44 2.16 -0.48
CA GLN A 357 -27.22 1.44 0.52
C GLN A 357 -27.80 0.13 -0.03
N ALA A 358 -28.23 0.10 -1.30
CA ALA A 358 -28.75 -1.11 -1.93
C ALA A 358 -27.69 -2.21 -2.04
N LEU A 359 -26.45 -1.84 -2.42
CA LEU A 359 -25.31 -2.77 -2.44
C LEU A 359 -25.02 -3.34 -1.05
N ARG A 360 -24.97 -2.48 -0.02
CA ARG A 360 -24.72 -2.90 1.36
C ARG A 360 -25.83 -3.81 1.89
N ARG A 361 -27.11 -3.50 1.63
CA ARG A 361 -28.25 -4.37 1.99
C ARG A 361 -28.19 -5.73 1.28
N ALA A 362 -27.56 -5.79 0.11
CA ALA A 362 -27.31 -7.06 -0.57
C ALA A 362 -26.12 -7.84 0.01
N GLY A 363 -25.51 -7.37 1.11
CA GLY A 363 -24.40 -8.03 1.79
C GLY A 363 -23.05 -7.86 1.08
N LEU A 364 -22.91 -6.86 0.20
CA LEU A 364 -21.66 -6.51 -0.45
C LEU A 364 -20.85 -5.53 0.40
N ALA A 365 -19.55 -5.74 0.51
CA ALA A 365 -18.66 -4.71 1.00
C ALA A 365 -18.55 -3.61 -0.05
N VAL A 366 -18.64 -2.34 0.38
CA VAL A 366 -18.57 -1.17 -0.50
C VAL A 366 -17.34 -0.35 -0.13
N GLY A 367 -16.43 -0.12 -1.08
CA GLY A 367 -15.21 0.65 -0.90
C GLY A 367 -15.14 1.87 -1.81
N ALA A 368 -14.37 2.88 -1.39
CA ALA A 368 -13.94 3.97 -2.26
C ALA A 368 -12.56 3.65 -2.85
N CYS A 369 -12.36 3.88 -4.16
CA CYS A 369 -11.06 3.71 -4.83
C CYS A 369 -10.83 4.87 -5.81
N THR A 370 -10.12 5.91 -5.33
CA THR A 370 -10.04 7.20 -6.03
C THR A 370 -8.61 7.62 -6.39
N ASN A 371 -8.47 8.31 -7.52
CA ASN A 371 -7.25 9.06 -7.86
C ASN A 371 -7.22 10.45 -7.22
N GLY A 372 -8.35 10.90 -6.67
CA GLY A 372 -8.48 12.15 -5.95
C GLY A 372 -7.95 12.10 -4.53
N ASN A 373 -8.13 13.18 -3.80
CA ASN A 373 -7.73 13.36 -2.42
C ASN A 373 -8.90 13.61 -1.46
N CYS A 374 -10.09 13.19 -1.84
CA CYS A 374 -11.23 13.10 -0.93
C CYS A 374 -11.04 11.90 0.01
N ASP A 375 -11.14 12.14 1.31
CA ASP A 375 -11.17 11.08 2.31
C ASP A 375 -12.57 10.98 2.91
N VAL A 376 -13.34 10.01 2.43
CA VAL A 376 -14.74 9.80 2.84
C VAL A 376 -14.91 9.55 4.35
N ARG A 377 -13.86 9.18 5.07
CA ARG A 377 -13.89 8.89 6.52
C ARG A 377 -13.95 10.15 7.39
N LEU A 378 -13.61 11.31 6.83
CA LEU A 378 -13.54 12.57 7.58
C LEU A 378 -14.93 13.13 7.93
N HIS A 379 -15.98 12.73 7.20
CA HIS A 379 -17.35 13.10 7.44
C HIS A 379 -18.20 11.84 7.64
N ALA A 380 -18.73 11.64 8.84
CA ALA A 380 -19.46 10.43 9.20
C ALA A 380 -20.64 10.12 8.26
N GLU A 381 -21.37 11.17 7.84
CA GLU A 381 -22.51 11.11 6.91
C GLU A 381 -22.14 10.72 5.46
N VAL A 382 -20.84 10.76 5.11
CA VAL A 382 -20.29 10.21 3.86
C VAL A 382 -19.68 8.84 4.12
N GLY A 383 -18.91 8.74 5.20
CA GLY A 383 -18.19 7.53 5.60
C GLY A 383 -19.09 6.33 5.87
N GLU A 384 -20.32 6.56 6.32
CA GLU A 384 -21.29 5.47 6.58
C GLU A 384 -21.61 4.61 5.36
N PHE A 385 -21.39 5.13 4.14
CA PHE A 385 -21.65 4.41 2.89
C PHE A 385 -20.50 3.48 2.48
N PHE A 386 -19.31 3.63 3.08
CA PHE A 386 -18.10 2.94 2.65
C PHE A 386 -17.50 2.12 3.80
N ASP A 387 -17.17 0.86 3.54
CA ASP A 387 -16.53 -0.03 4.50
C ASP A 387 -15.00 0.17 4.52
N PHE A 388 -14.43 0.63 3.41
CA PHE A 388 -13.00 0.94 3.27
C PHE A 388 -12.76 2.02 2.21
N THR A 389 -11.56 2.60 2.21
CA THR A 389 -11.14 3.58 1.22
C THR A 389 -9.69 3.35 0.80
N VAL A 390 -9.41 3.56 -0.47
CA VAL A 390 -8.09 3.51 -1.10
C VAL A 390 -7.91 4.74 -1.96
N SER A 391 -6.84 5.48 -1.70
CA SER A 391 -6.41 6.60 -2.55
C SER A 391 -5.16 6.22 -3.37
N ALA A 392 -4.92 6.95 -4.46
CA ALA A 392 -3.68 6.83 -5.22
C ALA A 392 -2.44 7.10 -4.35
N GLY A 393 -2.52 8.02 -3.40
CA GLY A 393 -1.47 8.30 -2.44
C GLY A 393 -1.16 7.12 -1.50
N ASP A 394 -2.20 6.39 -1.05
CA ASP A 394 -2.02 5.17 -0.24
C ASP A 394 -1.39 4.05 -1.04
N ALA A 395 -1.85 3.86 -2.26
CA ALA A 395 -1.37 2.81 -3.16
C ALA A 395 0.04 3.08 -3.72
N GLY A 396 0.46 4.34 -3.76
CA GLY A 396 1.70 4.76 -4.40
C GLY A 396 1.62 4.86 -5.92
N ALA A 397 0.43 4.68 -6.48
CA ALA A 397 0.15 4.82 -7.90
C ALA A 397 -1.32 5.18 -8.12
N ALA A 398 -1.61 5.93 -9.18
CA ALA A 398 -2.97 6.22 -9.61
C ALA A 398 -3.53 5.09 -10.49
N LYS A 399 -4.84 4.87 -10.50
CA LYS A 399 -5.51 4.12 -11.56
C LYS A 399 -5.11 4.72 -12.92
N PRO A 400 -4.82 3.94 -13.96
CA PRO A 400 -5.10 2.51 -14.16
C PRO A 400 -4.05 1.54 -13.61
N SER A 401 -3.06 1.97 -12.81
CA SER A 401 -2.13 1.04 -12.16
C SER A 401 -2.88 -0.01 -11.35
N ALA A 402 -2.35 -1.25 -11.32
CA ALA A 402 -2.95 -2.33 -10.55
C ALA A 402 -2.89 -2.13 -9.02
N ALA A 403 -1.96 -1.30 -8.51
CA ALA A 403 -1.73 -1.17 -7.07
C ALA A 403 -2.96 -0.68 -6.27
N PRO A 404 -3.75 0.34 -6.68
CA PRO A 404 -4.99 0.70 -6.01
C PRO A 404 -6.00 -0.45 -5.95
N PHE A 405 -6.14 -1.20 -7.04
CA PHE A 405 -7.06 -2.34 -7.10
C PHE A 405 -6.61 -3.50 -6.21
N TRP A 406 -5.31 -3.84 -6.16
CA TRP A 406 -4.79 -4.84 -5.22
C TRP A 406 -5.06 -4.45 -3.78
N MET A 407 -4.80 -3.18 -3.44
CA MET A 407 -5.07 -2.66 -2.10
C MET A 407 -6.55 -2.73 -1.76
N ALA A 408 -7.44 -2.41 -2.70
CA ALA A 408 -8.89 -2.47 -2.53
C ALA A 408 -9.36 -3.93 -2.34
N ALA A 409 -8.89 -4.87 -3.15
CA ALA A 409 -9.19 -6.29 -3.01
C ALA A 409 -8.75 -6.83 -1.65
N HIS A 410 -7.52 -6.48 -1.23
CA HIS A 410 -7.03 -6.86 0.09
C HIS A 410 -7.85 -6.24 1.23
N ALA A 411 -8.18 -4.95 1.15
CA ALA A 411 -9.01 -4.28 2.16
C ALA A 411 -10.41 -4.90 2.29
N ALA A 412 -10.99 -5.35 1.18
CA ALA A 412 -12.26 -6.06 1.16
C ALA A 412 -12.16 -7.54 1.60
N GLY A 413 -10.95 -8.10 1.78
CA GLY A 413 -10.75 -9.53 2.00
C GLY A 413 -11.22 -10.38 0.81
N CYS A 414 -11.11 -9.83 -0.42
CA CYS A 414 -11.59 -10.42 -1.66
C CYS A 414 -10.44 -10.64 -2.62
N ARG A 415 -10.67 -11.47 -3.64
CA ARG A 415 -9.81 -11.55 -4.81
C ARG A 415 -10.25 -10.56 -5.86
N PRO A 416 -9.37 -10.20 -6.80
CA PRO A 416 -9.76 -9.39 -7.94
C PRO A 416 -11.02 -9.91 -8.66
N SER A 417 -11.13 -11.21 -8.90
CA SER A 417 -12.28 -11.81 -9.58
C SER A 417 -13.61 -11.77 -8.80
N GLU A 418 -13.56 -11.47 -7.49
CA GLU A 418 -14.73 -11.32 -6.60
C GLU A 418 -15.14 -9.84 -6.44
N MET A 419 -14.47 -8.94 -7.17
CA MET A 419 -14.63 -7.50 -7.08
C MET A 419 -15.29 -6.93 -8.33
N VAL A 420 -16.08 -5.90 -8.13
CA VAL A 420 -16.55 -5.01 -9.21
C VAL A 420 -16.01 -3.61 -8.93
N HIS A 421 -15.44 -2.95 -9.93
CA HIS A 421 -15.13 -1.53 -9.87
C HIS A 421 -16.14 -0.73 -10.68
N VAL A 422 -16.55 0.41 -10.16
CA VAL A 422 -17.52 1.32 -10.76
C VAL A 422 -16.89 2.70 -10.89
N GLY A 423 -16.88 3.26 -12.08
CA GLY A 423 -16.32 4.59 -12.33
C GLY A 423 -16.77 5.15 -13.66
N ASP A 424 -16.39 6.39 -13.97
CA ASP A 424 -16.81 7.13 -15.16
C ASP A 424 -15.73 7.20 -16.25
N ASP A 425 -14.45 7.01 -15.89
CA ASP A 425 -13.34 7.12 -16.83
C ASP A 425 -13.00 5.75 -17.47
N VAL A 426 -12.94 5.75 -18.81
CA VAL A 426 -12.68 4.52 -19.59
C VAL A 426 -11.29 3.94 -19.35
N VAL A 427 -10.29 4.79 -19.15
CA VAL A 427 -8.89 4.34 -19.00
C VAL A 427 -8.59 3.95 -17.56
N THR A 428 -8.91 4.84 -16.63
CA THR A 428 -8.53 4.65 -15.23
C THR A 428 -9.44 3.66 -14.52
N ASP A 429 -10.74 3.69 -14.76
CA ASP A 429 -11.69 2.85 -14.05
C ASP A 429 -12.02 1.58 -14.83
N LEU A 430 -12.50 1.69 -16.06
CA LEU A 430 -12.90 0.50 -16.82
C LEU A 430 -11.70 -0.36 -17.17
N LYS A 431 -10.76 0.17 -17.96
CA LYS A 431 -9.61 -0.60 -18.41
C LYS A 431 -8.72 -1.02 -17.23
N GLY A 432 -8.44 -0.08 -16.31
CA GLY A 432 -7.60 -0.35 -15.15
C GLY A 432 -8.15 -1.48 -14.27
N ALA A 433 -9.47 -1.53 -14.03
CA ALA A 433 -10.12 -2.58 -13.27
C ALA A 433 -10.05 -3.94 -14.00
N LEU A 434 -10.34 -3.95 -15.30
CA LEU A 434 -10.26 -5.17 -16.11
C LEU A 434 -8.86 -5.76 -16.16
N ASP A 435 -7.84 -4.91 -16.31
CA ASP A 435 -6.43 -5.30 -16.31
C ASP A 435 -5.99 -5.83 -14.93
N ALA A 436 -6.60 -5.32 -13.85
CA ALA A 436 -6.38 -5.80 -12.49
C ALA A 436 -7.20 -7.07 -12.13
N GLY A 437 -7.99 -7.59 -13.06
CA GLY A 437 -8.78 -8.81 -12.87
C GLY A 437 -10.15 -8.60 -12.22
N PHE A 438 -10.61 -7.36 -12.06
CA PHE A 438 -11.95 -7.02 -11.59
C PHE A 438 -12.97 -7.14 -12.73
N ARG A 439 -14.24 -7.25 -12.39
CA ARG A 439 -15.33 -6.81 -13.27
C ARG A 439 -15.46 -5.30 -13.17
N ALA A 440 -16.03 -4.67 -14.20
CA ALA A 440 -16.16 -3.22 -14.21
C ALA A 440 -17.56 -2.76 -14.69
N VAL A 441 -18.04 -1.68 -14.09
CA VAL A 441 -19.21 -0.95 -14.60
C VAL A 441 -18.78 0.48 -14.90
N LEU A 442 -18.92 0.86 -16.18
CA LEU A 442 -18.67 2.21 -16.63
C LEU A 442 -19.95 3.03 -16.52
N VAL A 443 -19.93 4.09 -15.73
CA VAL A 443 -21.08 4.99 -15.55
C VAL A 443 -20.95 6.17 -16.51
N SER A 444 -21.88 6.29 -17.43
CA SER A 444 -21.91 7.35 -18.46
C SER A 444 -23.11 8.26 -18.23
N ARG A 445 -22.94 9.25 -17.36
CA ARG A 445 -24.00 10.21 -17.07
C ARG A 445 -24.15 11.21 -18.22
N ALA A 446 -25.38 11.47 -18.63
CA ALA A 446 -25.69 12.39 -19.75
C ALA A 446 -25.22 13.83 -19.50
N ASP A 447 -25.11 14.23 -18.23
CA ASP A 447 -24.75 15.60 -17.83
C ASP A 447 -23.23 15.82 -17.71
N LEU A 448 -22.42 14.77 -17.89
CA LEU A 448 -20.96 14.86 -17.89
C LEU A 448 -20.42 15.24 -19.27
N LEU A 449 -19.16 15.70 -19.28
CA LEU A 449 -18.48 16.07 -20.52
C LEU A 449 -18.41 14.88 -21.50
N PRO A 450 -18.50 15.14 -22.82
CA PRO A 450 -18.35 14.08 -23.81
C PRO A 450 -16.99 13.41 -23.70
N ARG A 451 -16.94 12.13 -24.00
CA ARG A 451 -15.72 11.31 -23.95
C ARG A 451 -14.63 11.87 -24.85
N LYS A 452 -13.40 11.79 -24.38
CA LYS A 452 -12.23 12.18 -25.14
C LYS A 452 -11.97 11.17 -26.29
N PRO A 453 -11.36 11.58 -27.41
CA PRO A 453 -11.04 10.67 -28.51
C PRO A 453 -10.25 9.43 -28.07
N GLN A 454 -9.31 9.59 -27.14
CA GLN A 454 -8.52 8.49 -26.58
C GLN A 454 -9.36 7.45 -25.81
N GLU A 455 -10.41 7.88 -25.12
CA GLU A 455 -11.33 7.00 -24.42
C GLU A 455 -12.17 6.17 -25.40
N LEU A 456 -12.59 6.78 -26.51
CA LEU A 456 -13.32 6.09 -27.59
C LEU A 456 -12.44 5.01 -28.24
N GLU A 457 -11.17 5.33 -28.51
CA GLU A 457 -10.20 4.38 -29.06
C GLU A 457 -10.02 3.17 -28.11
N VAL A 458 -9.91 3.41 -26.81
CA VAL A 458 -9.82 2.32 -25.82
C VAL A 458 -11.07 1.45 -25.83
N LEU A 459 -12.27 2.05 -25.88
CA LEU A 459 -13.54 1.30 -25.94
C LEU A 459 -13.66 0.43 -27.19
N GLU A 460 -13.13 0.89 -28.33
CA GLU A 460 -13.11 0.11 -29.57
C GLU A 460 -12.20 -1.14 -29.48
N THR A 461 -11.13 -1.06 -28.66
CA THR A 461 -10.18 -2.18 -28.47
C THR A 461 -10.63 -3.19 -27.43
N LEU A 462 -11.55 -2.80 -26.53
CA LEU A 462 -12.02 -3.69 -25.49
C LEU A 462 -12.99 -4.75 -26.04
N GLU A 463 -12.73 -6.01 -25.67
CA GLU A 463 -13.65 -7.09 -25.97
C GLU A 463 -15.01 -6.83 -25.30
N LYS A 464 -16.08 -6.88 -26.09
CA LYS A 464 -17.45 -6.70 -25.59
C LYS A 464 -17.94 -7.96 -24.90
N ASP A 465 -17.53 -8.13 -23.64
CA ASP A 465 -17.94 -9.24 -22.77
C ASP A 465 -18.88 -8.71 -21.67
N PRO A 466 -20.21 -8.89 -21.79
CA PRO A 466 -21.18 -8.42 -20.81
C PRO A 466 -21.04 -9.11 -19.43
N ALA A 467 -20.33 -10.23 -19.35
CA ALA A 467 -20.05 -10.89 -18.09
C ALA A 467 -18.87 -10.22 -17.34
N ARG A 468 -18.03 -9.46 -18.04
CA ARG A 468 -16.87 -8.79 -17.45
C ARG A 468 -17.08 -7.30 -17.23
N TRP A 469 -17.77 -6.62 -18.18
CA TRP A 469 -18.04 -5.21 -18.00
C TRP A 469 -19.31 -4.78 -18.71
N ARG A 470 -19.93 -3.71 -18.20
CA ARG A 470 -21.10 -3.06 -18.79
C ARG A 470 -21.01 -1.55 -18.65
N GLU A 471 -21.64 -0.85 -19.58
CA GLU A 471 -21.88 0.59 -19.54
C GLU A 471 -23.31 0.85 -19.10
N VAL A 472 -23.49 1.81 -18.18
CA VAL A 472 -24.79 2.19 -17.63
C VAL A 472 -24.91 3.71 -17.55
N ALA A 473 -26.15 4.25 -17.51
CA ALA A 473 -26.39 5.67 -17.40
C ALA A 473 -26.50 6.17 -15.94
N SER A 474 -26.68 5.26 -14.97
CA SER A 474 -26.90 5.61 -13.57
C SER A 474 -26.34 4.57 -12.60
N LEU A 475 -26.20 4.95 -11.34
CA LEU A 475 -25.84 4.00 -10.27
C LEU A 475 -27.00 3.04 -9.93
N GLU A 476 -28.25 3.41 -10.21
CA GLU A 476 -29.38 2.49 -10.07
C GLU A 476 -29.27 1.32 -11.07
N GLU A 477 -28.96 1.60 -12.34
CA GLU A 477 -28.69 0.58 -13.35
C GLU A 477 -27.47 -0.28 -12.98
N MET A 478 -26.42 0.32 -12.43
CA MET A 478 -25.24 -0.40 -11.91
C MET A 478 -25.63 -1.43 -10.84
N VAL A 479 -26.52 -1.07 -9.91
CA VAL A 479 -27.00 -2.01 -8.89
C VAL A 479 -27.70 -3.22 -9.53
N GLN A 480 -28.46 -3.02 -10.61
CA GLN A 480 -29.10 -4.11 -11.34
C GLN A 480 -28.05 -5.02 -12.01
N VAL A 481 -27.06 -4.44 -12.68
CA VAL A 481 -25.95 -5.20 -13.30
C VAL A 481 -25.23 -6.07 -12.27
N VAL A 482 -24.91 -5.52 -11.10
CA VAL A 482 -24.22 -6.26 -10.04
C VAL A 482 -25.11 -7.42 -9.52
N ARG A 483 -26.41 -7.21 -9.38
CA ARG A 483 -27.37 -8.27 -8.98
C ARG A 483 -27.43 -9.38 -10.02
N GLU A 484 -27.59 -9.06 -11.30
CA GLU A 484 -27.60 -10.03 -12.39
C GLU A 484 -26.33 -10.88 -12.43
N TRP A 485 -25.16 -10.27 -12.27
CA TRP A 485 -23.91 -11.02 -12.22
C TRP A 485 -23.83 -11.97 -11.02
N ARG A 486 -24.41 -11.58 -9.87
CA ARG A 486 -24.47 -12.46 -8.69
C ARG A 486 -25.40 -13.64 -8.88
N GLU A 487 -26.52 -13.45 -9.56
CA GLU A 487 -27.49 -14.53 -9.86
C GLU A 487 -26.92 -15.54 -10.85
N VAL A 488 -26.21 -15.07 -11.88
CA VAL A 488 -25.55 -15.93 -12.89
C VAL A 488 -24.40 -16.74 -12.31
N ASP A 489 -23.63 -16.15 -11.36
CA ASP A 489 -22.52 -16.88 -10.72
C ASP A 489 -23.00 -18.05 -9.80
N GLY A 490 -24.30 -18.12 -9.52
CA GLY A 490 -24.97 -19.20 -8.76
C GLY A 490 -24.68 -19.18 -7.25
N PRO A 491 -25.42 -19.99 -6.46
CA PRO A 491 -25.12 -20.17 -5.05
C PRO A 491 -23.81 -20.90 -4.82
#